data_a95d69d88dafcad65b99f186a91e4854
#
_entry.id   a95d69d88dafcad65b99f186a91e4854
#
_cell.length_a   1.000
_cell.length_b   1.000
_cell.length_c   1.000
_cell.angle_alpha   90.00
_cell.angle_beta   90.00
_cell.angle_gamma   90.00
#
_symmetry.space_group_name_H-M   'P 1'
#
loop_
_entity.id
_entity.type
_entity.pdbx_description
1 polymer ?
#
loop_
_entity_poly.entity_id
_entity_poly.type
_entity_poly.pdbx_seq_one_letter_code
_entity_poly.pdbx_strand_id
1 'polypeptide(L)'
;MKKYRKNLILALVCFLIVIVLNFFLPRLLPGNPIAYLTGFSEEDMTPAQVAYYRQALHLDKPVFVQFGYYLRSLADGTLGYSFKKEATVSALIGQRLGYTLQITLPAVLLSTVIGLLWGLRCGYKKGSSFEKFSTTFQIIVNTMPTFLIALVLMILFCFRQRWFPYTGLNSAGAVPGTAGYFWDRIHHLILPVLTLTIAAAPSRYLLMRNTVRQVTEEKYVLYAKERGLSDSKIQFGYILKNIAQPFITMVGMSVSTCIGGSLVVEKLFSIGGMGSLLSDAVYTLDYPLMQGILFVTTAIMTISIVVTDLICILIDPKVRFGGGPV
;
A
#
# COMPACT_ATOMS: atom_id res chain seq x y z
N MET A 1 -22.21 -14.81 -9.18
CA MET A 1 -21.63 -15.65 -8.13
C MET A 1 -20.47 -16.54 -8.59
N LYS A 2 -20.54 -17.27 -9.72
CA LYS A 2 -19.42 -18.13 -10.23
C LYS A 2 -18.09 -17.36 -10.43
N LYS A 3 -18.11 -16.15 -11.00
CA LYS A 3 -16.92 -15.31 -11.26
C LYS A 3 -16.20 -14.92 -9.95
N TYR A 4 -16.96 -14.51 -8.92
CA TYR A 4 -16.37 -14.12 -7.62
C TYR A 4 -15.78 -15.29 -6.85
N ARG A 5 -16.47 -16.44 -6.88
CA ARG A 5 -15.89 -17.67 -6.30
C ARG A 5 -14.57 -18.03 -6.97
N LYS A 6 -14.46 -17.84 -8.30
CA LYS A 6 -13.20 -18.01 -9.03
C LYS A 6 -12.11 -17.01 -8.57
N ASN A 7 -12.46 -15.73 -8.43
CA ASN A 7 -11.51 -14.71 -7.97
C ASN A 7 -11.06 -14.98 -6.52
N LEU A 8 -11.98 -15.36 -5.63
CA LEU A 8 -11.66 -15.72 -4.26
C LEU A 8 -10.73 -16.94 -4.20
N ILE A 9 -11.03 -17.99 -4.96
CA ILE A 9 -10.15 -19.18 -5.05
C ILE A 9 -8.78 -18.78 -5.57
N LEU A 10 -8.72 -17.95 -6.63
CA LEU A 10 -7.45 -17.48 -7.19
C LEU A 10 -6.64 -16.68 -6.17
N ALA A 11 -7.29 -15.76 -5.44
CA ALA A 11 -6.63 -14.97 -4.39
C ALA A 11 -6.07 -15.86 -3.27
N LEU A 12 -6.83 -16.88 -2.83
CA LEU A 12 -6.39 -17.86 -1.84
C LEU A 12 -5.23 -18.71 -2.37
N VAL A 13 -5.29 -19.16 -3.60
CA VAL A 13 -4.20 -19.93 -4.23
C VAL A 13 -2.92 -19.09 -4.32
N CYS A 14 -3.03 -17.83 -4.78
CA CYS A 14 -1.90 -16.90 -4.81
C CYS A 14 -1.32 -16.67 -3.41
N PHE A 15 -2.17 -16.51 -2.40
CA PHE A 15 -1.73 -16.35 -1.01
C PHE A 15 -0.97 -17.57 -0.49
N LEU A 16 -1.48 -18.78 -0.76
CA LEU A 16 -0.79 -20.02 -0.38
C LEU A 16 0.56 -20.18 -1.10
N ILE A 17 0.62 -19.84 -2.39
CA ILE A 17 1.89 -19.85 -3.14
C ILE A 17 2.90 -18.91 -2.49
N VAL A 18 2.50 -17.71 -2.08
CA VAL A 18 3.39 -16.75 -1.41
C VAL A 18 3.89 -17.29 -0.08
N ILE A 19 3.05 -17.98 0.72
CA ILE A 19 3.48 -18.64 1.97
C ILE A 19 4.58 -19.66 1.69
N VAL A 20 4.40 -20.50 0.68
CA VAL A 20 5.39 -21.50 0.27
C VAL A 20 6.68 -20.82 -0.19
N LEU A 21 6.59 -19.83 -1.08
CA LEU A 21 7.75 -19.10 -1.57
C LEU A 21 8.52 -18.39 -0.45
N ASN A 22 7.84 -17.74 0.48
CA ASN A 22 8.47 -17.09 1.63
C ASN A 22 9.28 -18.07 2.48
N PHE A 23 8.81 -19.31 2.65
CA PHE A 23 9.54 -20.32 3.39
C PHE A 23 10.78 -20.82 2.64
N PHE A 24 10.64 -21.08 1.34
CA PHE A 24 11.71 -21.66 0.54
C PHE A 24 12.78 -20.65 0.11
N LEU A 25 12.41 -19.36 -0.11
CA LEU A 25 13.30 -18.34 -0.64
C LEU A 25 14.65 -18.24 0.10
N PRO A 26 14.71 -18.12 1.45
CA PRO A 26 15.98 -18.08 2.18
C PRO A 26 16.78 -19.37 2.05
N ARG A 27 16.11 -20.51 1.88
CA ARG A 27 16.71 -21.83 1.80
C ARG A 27 17.28 -22.17 0.43
N LEU A 28 16.88 -21.42 -0.60
CA LEU A 28 17.41 -21.57 -1.98
C LEU A 28 18.65 -20.71 -2.21
N LEU A 29 18.96 -19.77 -1.31
CA LEU A 29 20.15 -18.96 -1.42
C LEU A 29 21.40 -19.80 -1.12
N PRO A 30 22.49 -19.63 -1.90
CA PRO A 30 23.74 -20.32 -1.65
C PRO A 30 24.40 -19.78 -0.39
N GLY A 31 24.65 -20.62 0.63
CA GLY A 31 25.30 -20.24 1.89
C GLY A 31 24.77 -20.99 3.10
N ASN A 32 25.16 -20.54 4.29
CA ASN A 32 24.76 -21.20 5.53
C ASN A 32 23.35 -20.76 5.98
N PRO A 33 22.41 -21.70 6.18
CA PRO A 33 21.07 -21.37 6.66
C PRO A 33 21.05 -20.61 8.00
N ILE A 34 22.00 -20.84 8.90
CA ILE A 34 22.09 -20.11 10.17
C ILE A 34 22.35 -18.63 9.90
N ALA A 35 23.33 -18.31 9.04
CA ALA A 35 23.63 -16.93 8.69
C ALA A 35 22.41 -16.22 8.07
N TYR A 36 21.66 -16.88 7.22
CA TYR A 36 20.44 -16.30 6.60
C TYR A 36 19.28 -16.13 7.57
N LEU A 37 19.13 -17.01 8.55
CA LEU A 37 18.01 -16.97 9.49
C LEU A 37 18.30 -16.12 10.72
N THR A 38 19.56 -15.99 11.12
CA THR A 38 19.98 -15.17 12.26
C THR A 38 20.56 -13.82 11.85
N GLY A 39 21.08 -13.73 10.61
CA GLY A 39 21.85 -12.60 10.11
C GLY A 39 23.24 -12.45 10.73
N PHE A 40 23.74 -13.47 11.44
CA PHE A 40 25.11 -13.54 11.95
C PHE A 40 25.94 -14.52 11.12
N SER A 41 27.22 -14.21 10.89
CA SER A 41 28.12 -15.16 10.23
C SER A 41 28.44 -16.33 11.16
N GLU A 42 28.41 -17.56 10.65
CA GLU A 42 28.78 -18.73 11.45
C GLU A 42 30.26 -18.69 11.87
N GLU A 43 31.10 -18.01 11.10
CA GLU A 43 32.53 -17.81 11.40
C GLU A 43 32.75 -16.95 12.65
N ASP A 44 31.79 -16.07 12.96
CA ASP A 44 31.82 -15.20 14.13
C ASP A 44 31.20 -15.84 15.37
N MET A 45 30.69 -17.09 15.25
CA MET A 45 29.98 -17.80 16.32
C MET A 45 30.86 -18.87 17.00
N THR A 46 30.65 -19.03 18.30
CA THR A 46 31.20 -20.19 19.01
C THR A 46 30.44 -21.47 18.61
N PRO A 47 31.08 -22.67 18.70
CA PRO A 47 30.38 -23.95 18.41
C PRO A 47 29.09 -24.15 19.23
N ALA A 48 29.04 -23.63 20.45
CA ALA A 48 27.88 -23.68 21.32
C ALA A 48 26.74 -22.80 20.77
N GLN A 49 27.04 -21.62 20.25
CA GLN A 49 26.06 -20.73 19.61
C GLN A 49 25.50 -21.34 18.32
N VAL A 50 26.37 -21.92 17.49
CA VAL A 50 25.95 -22.63 16.27
C VAL A 50 24.96 -23.75 16.60
N ALA A 51 25.29 -24.59 17.62
CA ALA A 51 24.41 -25.66 18.07
C ALA A 51 23.08 -25.13 18.59
N TYR A 52 23.09 -24.05 19.38
CA TYR A 52 21.89 -23.38 19.88
C TYR A 52 21.00 -22.91 18.76
N TYR A 53 21.53 -22.14 17.78
CA TYR A 53 20.74 -21.63 16.66
C TYR A 53 20.23 -22.74 15.76
N ARG A 54 21.02 -23.79 15.51
CA ARG A 54 20.60 -24.95 14.73
C ARG A 54 19.40 -25.65 15.35
N GLN A 55 19.38 -25.77 16.66
CA GLN A 55 18.24 -26.33 17.39
C GLN A 55 17.07 -25.36 17.47
N ALA A 56 17.29 -24.11 17.80
CA ALA A 56 16.24 -23.08 17.91
C ALA A 56 15.51 -22.83 16.59
N LEU A 57 16.21 -22.95 15.46
CA LEU A 57 15.66 -22.80 14.12
C LEU A 57 15.16 -24.13 13.51
N HIS A 58 15.23 -25.23 14.28
CA HIS A 58 14.86 -26.58 13.82
C HIS A 58 15.59 -27.05 12.56
N LEU A 59 16.82 -26.55 12.31
CA LEU A 59 17.60 -26.90 11.13
C LEU A 59 18.13 -28.34 11.16
N ASP A 60 18.08 -28.96 12.32
CA ASP A 60 18.35 -30.39 12.56
C ASP A 60 17.23 -31.32 12.06
N LYS A 61 16.04 -30.74 11.72
CA LYS A 61 14.87 -31.50 11.28
C LYS A 61 14.72 -31.52 9.76
N PRO A 62 14.01 -32.51 9.19
CA PRO A 62 13.65 -32.48 7.76
C PRO A 62 12.89 -31.20 7.35
N VAL A 63 13.11 -30.76 6.11
CA VAL A 63 12.54 -29.48 5.59
C VAL A 63 11.01 -29.41 5.75
N PHE A 64 10.29 -30.52 5.56
CA PHE A 64 8.84 -30.55 5.74
C PHE A 64 8.41 -30.32 7.20
N VAL A 65 9.22 -30.78 8.17
CA VAL A 65 8.99 -30.53 9.60
C VAL A 65 9.24 -29.06 9.92
N GLN A 66 10.32 -28.47 9.36
CA GLN A 66 10.59 -27.03 9.48
C GLN A 66 9.44 -26.19 8.88
N PHE A 67 8.89 -26.61 7.73
CA PHE A 67 7.71 -25.95 7.15
C PHE A 67 6.50 -26.02 8.08
N GLY A 68 6.29 -27.15 8.76
CA GLY A 68 5.25 -27.29 9.78
C GLY A 68 5.42 -26.31 10.94
N TYR A 69 6.64 -26.10 11.46
CA TYR A 69 6.92 -25.08 12.48
C TYR A 69 6.68 -23.67 11.97
N TYR A 70 7.06 -23.37 10.71
CA TYR A 70 6.77 -22.09 10.08
C TYR A 70 5.26 -21.85 9.98
N LEU A 71 4.46 -22.80 9.49
CA LEU A 71 3.01 -22.68 9.44
C LEU A 71 2.40 -22.50 10.83
N ARG A 72 2.94 -23.17 11.85
CA ARG A 72 2.51 -22.98 13.23
C ARG A 72 2.79 -21.57 13.72
N SER A 73 3.96 -21.01 13.45
CA SER A 73 4.29 -19.63 13.83
C SER A 73 3.39 -18.57 13.14
N LEU A 74 2.88 -18.90 11.94
CA LEU A 74 1.86 -18.06 11.27
C LEU A 74 0.49 -18.21 11.96
N ALA A 75 0.12 -19.41 12.37
CA ALA A 75 -1.18 -19.71 12.99
C ALA A 75 -1.29 -19.17 14.43
N ASP A 76 -0.23 -19.24 15.22
CA ASP A 76 -0.18 -18.69 16.59
C ASP A 76 0.09 -17.18 16.62
N GLY A 77 0.28 -16.56 15.45
CA GLY A 77 0.38 -15.12 15.30
C GLY A 77 1.72 -14.49 15.72
N THR A 78 2.74 -15.29 16.05
CA THR A 78 4.08 -14.76 16.36
C THR A 78 4.84 -14.32 15.12
N LEU A 79 4.53 -14.92 13.96
CA LEU A 79 5.19 -14.73 12.65
C LEU A 79 6.70 -15.08 12.67
N GLY A 80 7.16 -15.78 13.71
CA GLY A 80 8.55 -16.08 13.94
C GLY A 80 9.24 -15.10 14.90
N TYR A 81 10.57 -15.25 15.01
CA TYR A 81 11.41 -14.47 15.93
C TYR A 81 12.60 -13.87 15.21
N SER A 82 12.82 -12.58 15.38
CA SER A 82 14.02 -11.87 14.90
C SER A 82 15.11 -11.98 15.94
N PHE A 83 16.15 -12.73 15.64
CA PHE A 83 17.31 -12.85 16.53
C PHE A 83 18.15 -11.58 16.59
N LYS A 84 18.16 -10.77 15.52
CA LYS A 84 18.86 -9.49 15.49
C LYS A 84 18.20 -8.38 16.30
N LYS A 85 16.87 -8.42 16.39
CA LYS A 85 16.10 -7.41 17.13
C LYS A 85 15.57 -7.96 18.46
N GLU A 86 15.88 -9.21 18.79
CA GLU A 86 15.54 -9.90 20.04
C GLU A 86 14.04 -9.80 20.39
N ALA A 87 13.18 -9.90 19.37
CA ALA A 87 11.74 -9.75 19.53
C ALA A 87 10.95 -10.61 18.54
N THR A 88 9.69 -10.89 18.87
CA THR A 88 8.77 -11.54 17.93
C THR A 88 8.49 -10.60 16.74
N VAL A 89 8.40 -11.18 15.56
CA VAL A 89 8.17 -10.44 14.33
C VAL A 89 6.83 -9.70 14.38
N SER A 90 5.81 -10.30 14.97
CA SER A 90 4.50 -9.65 15.16
C SER A 90 4.56 -8.40 16.03
N ALA A 91 5.36 -8.38 17.09
CA ALA A 91 5.54 -7.20 17.95
C ALA A 91 6.23 -6.07 17.18
N LEU A 92 7.29 -6.38 16.40
CA LEU A 92 7.98 -5.40 15.56
C LEU A 92 7.07 -4.81 14.50
N ILE A 93 6.28 -5.63 13.82
CA ILE A 93 5.30 -5.20 12.83
C ILE A 93 4.22 -4.33 13.47
N GLY A 94 3.66 -4.76 14.62
CA GLY A 94 2.61 -4.02 15.34
C GLY A 94 3.02 -2.60 15.72
N GLN A 95 4.29 -2.40 16.10
CA GLN A 95 4.84 -1.08 16.41
C GLN A 95 4.96 -0.17 15.17
N ARG A 96 5.20 -0.73 13.98
CA ARG A 96 5.54 0.02 12.77
C ARG A 96 4.38 0.20 11.79
N LEU A 97 3.44 -0.74 11.78
CA LEU A 97 2.28 -0.72 10.88
C LEU A 97 1.45 0.56 11.03
N GLY A 98 1.21 0.98 12.28
CA GLY A 98 0.47 2.21 12.56
C GLY A 98 1.11 3.46 11.95
N TYR A 99 2.43 3.54 11.88
CA TYR A 99 3.15 4.69 11.30
C TYR A 99 2.97 4.74 9.77
N THR A 100 3.09 3.60 9.10
CA THR A 100 2.79 3.50 7.66
C THR A 100 1.36 3.89 7.35
N LEU A 101 0.38 3.38 8.13
CA LEU A 101 -1.03 3.68 7.89
C LEU A 101 -1.37 5.15 8.09
N GLN A 102 -0.71 5.86 9.04
CA GLN A 102 -0.90 7.29 9.27
C GLN A 102 -0.52 8.16 8.06
N ILE A 103 0.40 7.74 7.22
CA ILE A 103 0.76 8.48 6.00
C ILE A 103 0.03 7.98 4.76
N THR A 104 -0.18 6.66 4.66
CA THR A 104 -0.71 6.06 3.43
C THR A 104 -2.23 6.19 3.31
N LEU A 105 -3.00 5.98 4.39
CA LEU A 105 -4.45 6.08 4.34
C LEU A 105 -4.94 7.51 4.01
N PRO A 106 -4.43 8.58 4.67
CA PRO A 106 -4.78 9.95 4.27
C PRO A 106 -4.37 10.26 2.83
N ALA A 107 -3.20 9.79 2.39
CA ALA A 107 -2.73 10.00 1.02
C ALA A 107 -3.62 9.30 -0.02
N VAL A 108 -4.05 8.07 0.25
CA VAL A 108 -5.02 7.35 -0.60
C VAL A 108 -6.36 8.11 -0.64
N LEU A 109 -6.86 8.57 0.49
CA LEU A 109 -8.11 9.32 0.57
C LEU A 109 -8.02 10.63 -0.23
N LEU A 110 -7.01 11.46 0.04
CA LEU A 110 -6.84 12.75 -0.62
C LEU A 110 -6.64 12.60 -2.13
N SER A 111 -5.73 11.71 -2.56
CA SER A 111 -5.49 11.47 -3.99
C SER A 111 -6.71 10.88 -4.70
N THR A 112 -7.53 10.11 -3.98
CA THR A 112 -8.80 9.57 -4.48
C THR A 112 -9.82 10.68 -4.71
N VAL A 113 -10.02 11.57 -3.73
CA VAL A 113 -10.95 12.70 -3.86
C VAL A 113 -10.48 13.68 -4.95
N ILE A 114 -9.19 14.03 -4.97
CA ILE A 114 -8.62 14.91 -5.98
C ILE A 114 -8.77 14.29 -7.39
N GLY A 115 -8.36 13.04 -7.55
CA GLY A 115 -8.45 12.33 -8.83
C GLY A 115 -9.89 12.19 -9.33
N LEU A 116 -10.84 11.89 -8.42
CA LEU A 116 -12.26 11.78 -8.72
C LEU A 116 -12.83 13.11 -9.21
N LEU A 117 -12.73 14.17 -8.41
CA LEU A 117 -13.38 15.46 -8.70
C LEU A 117 -12.75 16.13 -9.92
N TRP A 118 -11.43 16.11 -9.99
CA TRP A 118 -10.70 16.72 -11.11
C TRP A 118 -10.90 15.93 -12.41
N GLY A 119 -10.81 14.58 -12.34
CA GLY A 119 -11.03 13.69 -13.48
C GLY A 119 -12.48 13.72 -13.99
N LEU A 120 -13.47 13.77 -13.08
CA LEU A 120 -14.89 13.91 -13.43
C LEU A 120 -15.15 15.19 -14.23
N ARG A 121 -14.65 16.34 -13.74
CA ARG A 121 -14.79 17.61 -14.41
C ARG A 121 -14.11 17.64 -15.78
N CYS A 122 -12.87 17.18 -15.88
CA CYS A 122 -12.11 17.17 -17.12
C CYS A 122 -12.64 16.17 -18.15
N GLY A 123 -13.06 14.99 -17.71
CA GLY A 123 -13.66 13.98 -18.57
C GLY A 123 -15.00 14.43 -19.18
N TYR A 124 -15.80 15.14 -18.39
CA TYR A 124 -17.10 15.67 -18.84
C TYR A 124 -16.95 16.84 -19.83
N LYS A 125 -16.00 17.79 -19.59
CA LYS A 125 -15.74 18.95 -20.45
C LYS A 125 -14.61 18.70 -21.44
N LYS A 126 -14.80 17.70 -22.31
CA LYS A 126 -13.85 17.27 -23.35
C LYS A 126 -13.43 18.45 -24.26
N GLY A 127 -12.14 18.57 -24.53
CA GLY A 127 -11.55 19.53 -25.46
C GLY A 127 -11.36 20.94 -24.90
N SER A 128 -11.76 21.22 -23.66
CA SER A 128 -11.55 22.51 -23.02
C SER A 128 -10.04 22.77 -22.76
N SER A 129 -9.63 24.05 -22.78
CA SER A 129 -8.26 24.44 -22.45
C SER A 129 -7.84 24.00 -21.06
N PHE A 130 -8.77 24.01 -20.10
CA PHE A 130 -8.55 23.51 -18.75
C PHE A 130 -8.28 22.02 -18.73
N GLU A 131 -9.02 21.21 -19.49
CA GLU A 131 -8.80 19.76 -19.60
C GLU A 131 -7.44 19.44 -20.22
N LYS A 132 -7.06 20.16 -21.31
CA LYS A 132 -5.76 19.99 -21.96
C LYS A 132 -4.60 20.31 -21.01
N PHE A 133 -4.65 21.47 -20.34
CA PHE A 133 -3.64 21.87 -19.35
C PHE A 133 -3.56 20.88 -18.20
N SER A 134 -4.70 20.52 -17.61
CA SER A 134 -4.78 19.58 -16.50
C SER A 134 -4.19 18.21 -16.87
N THR A 135 -4.53 17.69 -18.04
CA THR A 135 -4.03 16.39 -18.51
C THR A 135 -2.52 16.42 -18.73
N THR A 136 -2.00 17.48 -19.38
CA THR A 136 -0.56 17.64 -19.57
C THR A 136 0.17 17.72 -18.23
N PHE A 137 -0.33 18.54 -17.30
CA PHE A 137 0.22 18.67 -15.96
C PHE A 137 0.25 17.33 -15.21
N GLN A 138 -0.86 16.59 -15.23
CA GLN A 138 -0.93 15.29 -14.56
C GLN A 138 -0.01 14.24 -15.20
N ILE A 139 0.17 14.26 -16.53
CA ILE A 139 1.13 13.37 -17.20
C ILE A 139 2.56 13.72 -16.77
N ILE A 140 2.93 15.00 -16.71
CA ILE A 140 4.25 15.41 -16.25
C ILE A 140 4.50 14.92 -14.81
N VAL A 141 3.54 15.15 -13.89
CA VAL A 141 3.68 14.68 -12.50
C VAL A 141 3.76 13.15 -12.43
N ASN A 142 3.01 12.44 -13.26
CA ASN A 142 3.02 10.96 -13.28
C ASN A 142 4.36 10.35 -13.72
N THR A 143 5.17 11.10 -14.47
CA THR A 143 6.51 10.65 -14.87
C THR A 143 7.58 10.92 -13.80
N MET A 144 7.25 11.72 -12.79
CA MET A 144 8.20 12.04 -11.72
C MET A 144 8.29 10.89 -10.70
N PRO A 145 9.48 10.37 -10.42
CA PRO A 145 9.67 9.43 -9.32
C PRO A 145 9.24 10.05 -7.98
N THR A 146 8.59 9.26 -7.13
CA THR A 146 8.07 9.72 -5.82
C THR A 146 9.15 10.36 -4.95
N PHE A 147 10.38 9.87 -4.99
CA PHE A 147 11.48 10.45 -4.21
C PHE A 147 11.85 11.87 -4.66
N LEU A 148 11.75 12.17 -5.96
CA LEU A 148 12.00 13.54 -6.46
C LEU A 148 10.91 14.50 -5.97
N ILE A 149 9.65 14.07 -5.98
CA ILE A 149 8.55 14.87 -5.41
C ILE A 149 8.83 15.16 -3.93
N ALA A 150 9.22 14.13 -3.15
CA ALA A 150 9.59 14.28 -1.75
C ALA A 150 10.73 15.30 -1.56
N LEU A 151 11.83 15.15 -2.32
CA LEU A 151 12.99 16.04 -2.22
C LEU A 151 12.63 17.49 -2.56
N VAL A 152 11.86 17.73 -3.63
CA VAL A 152 11.40 19.09 -3.99
C VAL A 152 10.57 19.69 -2.87
N LEU A 153 9.62 18.95 -2.30
CA LEU A 153 8.80 19.43 -1.19
C LEU A 153 9.66 19.70 0.06
N MET A 154 10.61 18.83 0.39
CA MET A 154 11.53 19.04 1.52
C MET A 154 12.38 20.29 1.32
N ILE A 155 13.00 20.48 0.14
CA ILE A 155 13.83 21.65 -0.14
C ILE A 155 13.01 22.94 0.00
N LEU A 156 11.82 22.96 -0.59
CA LEU A 156 10.96 24.16 -0.59
C LEU A 156 10.41 24.45 0.81
N PHE A 157 9.85 23.47 1.48
CA PHE A 157 9.03 23.69 2.68
C PHE A 157 9.75 23.42 4.00
N CYS A 158 10.76 22.53 4.03
CA CYS A 158 11.52 22.30 5.26
C CYS A 158 12.78 23.17 5.33
N PHE A 159 13.56 23.26 4.23
CA PHE A 159 14.83 23.93 4.28
C PHE A 159 14.75 25.42 3.91
N ARG A 160 14.04 25.78 2.85
CA ARG A 160 13.94 27.17 2.39
C ARG A 160 12.93 27.98 3.20
N GLN A 161 11.72 27.50 3.35
CA GLN A 161 10.63 28.21 4.07
C GLN A 161 10.59 27.88 5.56
N ARG A 162 11.13 26.71 5.97
CA ARG A 162 11.11 26.23 7.37
C ARG A 162 9.69 26.14 7.97
N TRP A 163 8.71 25.81 7.11
CA TRP A 163 7.31 25.68 7.55
C TRP A 163 7.03 24.33 8.18
N PHE A 164 7.72 23.27 7.74
CA PHE A 164 7.47 21.91 8.19
C PHE A 164 8.75 21.23 8.68
N PRO A 165 8.64 20.31 9.64
CA PRO A 165 9.74 19.47 10.06
C PRO A 165 10.15 18.52 8.93
N TYR A 166 11.43 18.16 8.89
CA TYR A 166 11.98 17.29 7.84
C TYR A 166 12.18 15.85 8.27
N THR A 167 12.07 15.52 9.57
CA THR A 167 12.31 14.17 10.09
C THR A 167 11.36 13.79 11.22
N GLY A 168 11.10 12.49 11.31
CA GLY A 168 10.39 11.90 12.44
C GLY A 168 8.90 12.11 12.42
N LEU A 169 8.26 11.59 13.43
CA LEU A 169 6.81 11.64 13.61
C LEU A 169 6.37 12.70 14.61
N ASN A 170 7.28 13.17 15.45
CA ASN A 170 7.07 14.21 16.46
C ASN A 170 8.38 14.93 16.76
N SER A 171 8.29 16.15 17.23
CA SER A 171 9.41 16.95 17.72
C SER A 171 10.01 16.36 19.00
N ALA A 172 11.32 16.56 19.20
CA ALA A 172 11.97 16.22 20.45
C ALA A 172 11.32 17.04 21.60
N GLY A 173 10.86 16.36 22.66
CA GLY A 173 10.17 17.00 23.78
C GLY A 173 8.64 17.07 23.68
N ALA A 174 8.02 16.59 22.60
CA ALA A 174 6.57 16.44 22.52
C ALA A 174 6.08 15.38 23.53
N VAL A 175 5.19 15.79 24.44
CA VAL A 175 4.71 14.92 25.52
C VAL A 175 3.51 14.09 25.05
N PRO A 176 3.60 12.75 25.01
CA PRO A 176 2.49 11.89 24.60
C PRO A 176 1.23 12.13 25.41
N GLY A 177 0.06 12.05 24.76
CA GLY A 177 -1.24 12.23 25.41
C GLY A 177 -1.71 13.68 25.54
N THR A 178 -0.91 14.68 25.13
CA THR A 178 -1.31 16.08 25.10
C THR A 178 -1.87 16.49 23.74
N ALA A 179 -2.72 17.54 23.71
CA ALA A 179 -3.20 18.13 22.46
C ALA A 179 -2.01 18.65 21.60
N GLY A 180 -0.96 19.19 22.23
CA GLY A 180 0.26 19.62 21.56
C GLY A 180 0.95 18.50 20.80
N TYR A 181 1.05 17.31 21.40
CA TYR A 181 1.59 16.11 20.75
C TYR A 181 0.81 15.71 19.51
N PHE A 182 -0.53 15.80 19.58
CA PHE A 182 -1.39 15.46 18.45
C PHE A 182 -1.20 16.43 17.27
N TRP A 183 -1.17 17.73 17.54
CA TRP A 183 -0.97 18.74 16.48
C TRP A 183 0.45 18.71 15.91
N ASP A 184 1.46 18.49 16.74
CA ASP A 184 2.84 18.28 16.31
C ASP A 184 2.95 17.06 15.39
N ARG A 185 2.29 15.96 15.74
CA ARG A 185 2.18 14.76 14.91
C ARG A 185 1.58 15.07 13.52
N ILE A 186 0.45 15.76 13.49
CA ILE A 186 -0.18 16.16 12.21
C ILE A 186 0.80 17.01 11.39
N HIS A 187 1.49 17.96 12.01
CA HIS A 187 2.44 18.82 11.34
C HIS A 187 3.59 18.04 10.67
N HIS A 188 4.09 17.00 11.32
CA HIS A 188 5.10 16.10 10.76
C HIS A 188 4.55 15.23 9.61
N LEU A 189 3.27 14.89 9.62
CA LEU A 189 2.65 14.03 8.61
C LEU A 189 2.24 14.77 7.33
N ILE A 190 2.10 16.09 7.33
CA ILE A 190 1.62 16.86 6.18
C ILE A 190 2.46 16.61 4.91
N LEU A 191 3.77 16.79 4.97
CA LEU A 191 4.61 16.64 3.78
C LEU A 191 4.73 15.20 3.28
N PRO A 192 4.91 14.17 4.12
CA PRO A 192 4.83 12.78 3.71
C PRO A 192 3.51 12.42 3.02
N VAL A 193 2.38 12.85 3.60
CA VAL A 193 1.05 12.64 3.03
C VAL A 193 0.88 13.37 1.70
N LEU A 194 1.29 14.64 1.60
CA LEU A 194 1.24 15.40 0.36
C LEU A 194 2.12 14.77 -0.73
N THR A 195 3.31 14.29 -0.37
CA THR A 195 4.20 13.58 -1.32
C THR A 195 3.51 12.39 -1.95
N LEU A 196 2.97 11.50 -1.12
CA LEU A 196 2.24 10.31 -1.59
C LEU A 196 0.97 10.69 -2.36
N THR A 197 0.27 11.75 -1.93
CA THR A 197 -0.93 12.26 -2.60
C THR A 197 -0.60 12.76 -4.01
N ILE A 198 0.43 13.59 -4.15
CA ILE A 198 0.86 14.15 -5.44
C ILE A 198 1.33 13.03 -6.38
N ALA A 199 2.09 12.07 -5.87
CA ALA A 199 2.56 10.93 -6.65
C ALA A 199 1.41 10.03 -7.14
N ALA A 200 0.35 9.87 -6.36
CA ALA A 200 -0.74 8.96 -6.66
C ALA A 200 -1.94 9.61 -7.41
N ALA A 201 -2.14 10.91 -7.29
CA ALA A 201 -3.29 11.60 -7.89
C ALA A 201 -3.35 11.51 -9.43
N PRO A 202 -2.24 11.57 -10.18
CA PRO A 202 -2.27 11.51 -11.64
C PRO A 202 -2.90 10.25 -12.20
N SER A 203 -2.53 9.08 -11.69
CA SER A 203 -3.09 7.80 -12.16
C SER A 203 -4.61 7.71 -11.93
N ARG A 204 -5.09 8.24 -10.80
CA ARG A 204 -6.52 8.32 -10.47
C ARG A 204 -7.25 9.30 -11.36
N TYR A 205 -6.66 10.47 -11.58
CA TYR A 205 -7.17 11.47 -12.50
C TYR A 205 -7.33 10.92 -13.93
N LEU A 206 -6.28 10.29 -14.47
CA LEU A 206 -6.28 9.74 -15.83
C LEU A 206 -7.32 8.64 -16.00
N LEU A 207 -7.40 7.71 -15.05
CA LEU A 207 -8.43 6.68 -15.07
C LEU A 207 -9.83 7.30 -15.08
N MET A 208 -10.08 8.20 -14.12
CA MET A 208 -11.38 8.83 -13.95
C MET A 208 -11.78 9.65 -15.19
N ARG A 209 -10.88 10.50 -15.66
CA ARG A 209 -11.09 11.30 -16.89
C ARG A 209 -11.45 10.44 -18.09
N ASN A 210 -10.69 9.35 -18.32
CA ASN A 210 -10.92 8.47 -19.47
C ASN A 210 -12.24 7.72 -19.37
N THR A 211 -12.57 7.18 -18.19
CA THR A 211 -13.83 6.46 -17.95
C THR A 211 -15.04 7.40 -18.06
N VAL A 212 -14.95 8.61 -17.50
CA VAL A 212 -16.00 9.63 -17.62
C VAL A 212 -16.23 10.02 -19.09
N ARG A 213 -15.14 10.17 -19.85
CA ARG A 213 -15.24 10.50 -21.29
C ARG A 213 -16.00 9.45 -22.07
N GLN A 214 -15.73 8.15 -21.84
CA GLN A 214 -16.46 7.04 -22.46
C GLN A 214 -17.95 7.09 -22.10
N VAL A 215 -18.26 7.20 -20.81
CA VAL A 215 -19.64 7.23 -20.31
C VAL A 215 -20.41 8.45 -20.79
N THR A 216 -19.74 9.59 -21.00
CA THR A 216 -20.38 10.83 -21.49
C THR A 216 -20.94 10.69 -22.91
N GLU A 217 -20.42 9.76 -23.71
CA GLU A 217 -20.86 9.47 -25.08
C GLU A 217 -22.04 8.44 -25.11
N GLU A 218 -22.44 7.88 -23.97
CA GLU A 218 -23.55 6.94 -23.86
C GLU A 218 -24.91 7.60 -24.08
N LYS A 219 -25.83 6.89 -24.75
CA LYS A 219 -27.16 7.39 -25.13
C LYS A 219 -27.96 7.97 -23.96
N TYR A 220 -27.92 7.32 -22.80
CA TYR A 220 -28.65 7.79 -21.61
C TYR A 220 -28.13 9.12 -21.07
N VAL A 221 -26.84 9.44 -21.27
CA VAL A 221 -26.24 10.75 -20.92
C VAL A 221 -26.67 11.81 -21.93
N LEU A 222 -26.69 11.45 -23.23
CA LEU A 222 -27.18 12.36 -24.29
C LEU A 222 -28.65 12.71 -24.04
N TYR A 223 -29.52 11.75 -23.78
CA TYR A 223 -30.93 12.01 -23.44
C TYR A 223 -31.09 12.85 -22.17
N ALA A 224 -30.21 12.69 -21.17
CA ALA A 224 -30.23 13.55 -19.99
C ALA A 224 -29.91 15.01 -20.31
N LYS A 225 -28.98 15.26 -21.25
CA LYS A 225 -28.65 16.59 -21.76
C LYS A 225 -29.81 17.22 -22.55
N GLU A 226 -30.42 16.45 -23.47
CA GLU A 226 -31.58 16.87 -24.27
C GLU A 226 -32.79 17.24 -23.39
N ARG A 227 -32.95 16.57 -22.25
CA ARG A 227 -33.97 16.90 -21.23
C ARG A 227 -33.65 18.17 -20.43
N GLY A 228 -32.54 18.85 -20.70
CA GLY A 228 -32.15 20.09 -20.03
C GLY A 228 -31.66 19.90 -18.57
N LEU A 229 -31.23 18.71 -18.19
CA LEU A 229 -30.68 18.50 -16.86
C LEU A 229 -29.36 19.26 -16.69
N SER A 230 -29.14 19.82 -15.49
CA SER A 230 -27.90 20.54 -15.19
C SER A 230 -26.68 19.63 -15.25
N ASP A 231 -25.53 20.18 -15.65
CA ASP A 231 -24.24 19.47 -15.72
C ASP A 231 -23.90 18.73 -14.42
N SER A 232 -24.13 19.35 -13.27
CA SER A 232 -23.89 18.74 -11.97
C SER A 232 -24.79 17.49 -11.75
N LYS A 233 -26.08 17.58 -12.09
CA LYS A 233 -27.00 16.45 -11.98
C LYS A 233 -26.61 15.30 -12.91
N ILE A 234 -26.12 15.60 -14.10
CA ILE A 234 -25.61 14.61 -15.04
C ILE A 234 -24.33 13.96 -14.49
N GLN A 235 -23.36 14.76 -14.04
CA GLN A 235 -22.08 14.22 -13.54
C GLN A 235 -22.25 13.35 -12.30
N PHE A 236 -22.95 13.84 -11.27
CA PHE A 236 -23.06 13.11 -9.99
C PHE A 236 -24.22 12.08 -9.98
N GLY A 237 -25.30 12.35 -10.70
CA GLY A 237 -26.49 11.48 -10.74
C GLY A 237 -26.42 10.34 -11.75
N TYR A 238 -25.82 10.57 -12.90
CA TYR A 238 -25.79 9.61 -14.01
C TYR A 238 -24.40 9.03 -14.26
N ILE A 239 -23.38 9.86 -14.43
CA ILE A 239 -22.03 9.41 -14.79
C ILE A 239 -21.37 8.72 -13.62
N LEU A 240 -21.29 9.37 -12.45
CA LEU A 240 -20.57 8.86 -11.29
C LEU A 240 -21.07 7.46 -10.85
N LYS A 241 -22.37 7.21 -10.93
CA LYS A 241 -22.95 5.89 -10.60
C LYS A 241 -22.44 4.77 -11.52
N ASN A 242 -22.24 5.08 -12.81
CA ASN A 242 -21.82 4.09 -13.79
C ASN A 242 -20.30 3.84 -13.81
N ILE A 243 -19.50 4.79 -13.29
CA ILE A 243 -18.05 4.65 -13.19
C ILE A 243 -17.59 4.21 -11.78
N ALA A 244 -18.52 3.98 -10.86
CA ALA A 244 -18.19 3.63 -9.47
C ALA A 244 -17.35 2.34 -9.38
N GLN A 245 -17.70 1.31 -10.15
CA GLN A 245 -17.02 0.01 -10.09
C GLN A 245 -15.51 0.09 -10.42
N PRO A 246 -15.05 0.58 -11.59
CA PRO A 246 -13.62 0.68 -11.88
C PRO A 246 -12.90 1.60 -10.91
N PHE A 247 -13.58 2.61 -10.37
CA PHE A 247 -13.00 3.52 -9.40
C PHE A 247 -12.78 2.85 -8.03
N ILE A 248 -13.77 2.12 -7.53
CA ILE A 248 -13.66 1.36 -6.27
C ILE A 248 -12.57 0.30 -6.38
N THR A 249 -12.49 -0.41 -7.51
CA THR A 249 -11.43 -1.38 -7.76
C THR A 249 -10.05 -0.74 -7.69
N MET A 250 -9.86 0.44 -8.30
CA MET A 250 -8.59 1.17 -8.24
C MET A 250 -8.23 1.61 -6.82
N VAL A 251 -9.21 2.09 -6.04
CA VAL A 251 -9.00 2.48 -4.63
C VAL A 251 -8.61 1.27 -3.79
N GLY A 252 -9.29 0.15 -3.96
CA GLY A 252 -8.98 -1.10 -3.26
C GLY A 252 -7.57 -1.61 -3.57
N MET A 253 -7.16 -1.57 -4.84
CA MET A 253 -5.77 -1.89 -5.23
C MET A 253 -4.76 -0.91 -4.61
N SER A 254 -5.12 0.36 -4.44
CA SER A 254 -4.25 1.35 -3.79
C SER A 254 -4.06 1.06 -2.30
N VAL A 255 -5.10 0.62 -1.60
CA VAL A 255 -4.99 0.18 -0.20
C VAL A 255 -4.08 -1.04 -0.10
N SER A 256 -4.17 -1.98 -1.04
CA SER A 256 -3.31 -3.16 -1.10
C SER A 256 -1.82 -2.80 -1.19
N THR A 257 -1.48 -1.73 -1.91
CA THR A 257 -0.08 -1.30 -2.13
C THR A 257 0.43 -0.30 -1.09
N CYS A 258 -0.38 0.09 -0.11
CA CYS A 258 -0.01 1.09 0.90
C CYS A 258 1.29 0.76 1.64
N ILE A 259 1.51 -0.52 1.99
CA ILE A 259 2.65 -0.92 2.82
C ILE A 259 3.95 -0.93 2.01
N GLY A 260 3.94 -1.42 0.77
CA GLY A 260 5.13 -1.48 -0.08
C GLY A 260 5.49 -0.15 -0.74
N GLY A 261 4.50 0.70 -1.02
CA GLY A 261 4.66 1.94 -1.78
C GLY A 261 5.22 3.12 -1.00
N SER A 262 5.24 3.07 0.32
CA SER A 262 5.67 4.19 1.18
C SER A 262 7.15 4.15 1.60
N LEU A 263 7.88 3.07 1.30
CA LEU A 263 9.26 2.84 1.76
C LEU A 263 10.18 4.06 1.55
N VAL A 264 10.20 4.60 0.35
CA VAL A 264 11.08 5.72 0.00
C VAL A 264 10.70 6.98 0.79
N VAL A 265 9.42 7.27 0.92
CA VAL A 265 8.91 8.41 1.69
C VAL A 265 9.20 8.23 3.18
N GLU A 266 8.99 7.02 3.72
CA GLU A 266 9.32 6.71 5.11
C GLU A 266 10.80 6.91 5.41
N LYS A 267 11.69 6.49 4.52
CA LYS A 267 13.15 6.68 4.69
C LYS A 267 13.54 8.15 4.62
N LEU A 268 13.04 8.90 3.63
CA LEU A 268 13.35 10.32 3.46
C LEU A 268 12.90 11.17 4.64
N PHE A 269 11.69 10.93 5.14
CA PHE A 269 11.13 11.65 6.29
C PHE A 269 11.44 10.99 7.65
N SER A 270 12.24 9.92 7.68
CA SER A 270 12.64 9.18 8.90
C SER A 270 11.45 8.74 9.76
N ILE A 271 10.38 8.25 9.12
CA ILE A 271 9.13 7.86 9.80
C ILE A 271 9.25 6.52 10.52
N GLY A 272 10.13 5.65 10.05
CA GLY A 272 10.34 4.33 10.68
C GLY A 272 9.14 3.40 10.64
N GLY A 273 8.38 3.40 9.55
CA GLY A 273 7.23 2.51 9.34
C GLY A 273 7.62 1.12 8.81
N MET A 274 6.66 0.43 8.19
CA MET A 274 6.81 -0.94 7.65
C MET A 274 7.81 -1.01 6.49
N GLY A 275 7.81 0.00 5.60
CA GLY A 275 8.77 0.07 4.50
C GLY A 275 10.20 0.22 5.01
N SER A 276 10.42 1.10 5.99
CA SER A 276 11.71 1.26 6.67
C SER A 276 12.13 -0.02 7.36
N LEU A 277 11.22 -0.71 8.06
CA LEU A 277 11.48 -1.97 8.74
C LEU A 277 11.87 -3.08 7.75
N LEU A 278 11.20 -3.17 6.60
CA LEU A 278 11.55 -4.12 5.54
C LEU A 278 12.95 -3.82 4.98
N SER A 279 13.25 -2.56 4.70
CA SER A 279 14.57 -2.15 4.22
C SER A 279 15.66 -2.53 5.21
N ASP A 280 15.46 -2.28 6.50
CA ASP A 280 16.41 -2.65 7.54
C ASP A 280 16.60 -4.16 7.63
N ALA A 281 15.50 -4.94 7.55
CA ALA A 281 15.55 -6.41 7.53
C ALA A 281 16.36 -6.94 6.34
N VAL A 282 16.22 -6.33 5.15
CA VAL A 282 17.00 -6.68 3.95
C VAL A 282 18.49 -6.40 4.16
N TYR A 283 18.84 -5.19 4.62
CA TYR A 283 20.25 -4.82 4.84
C TYR A 283 20.91 -5.66 5.93
N THR A 284 20.16 -6.07 6.92
CA THR A 284 20.68 -6.88 8.03
C THR A 284 20.55 -8.38 7.79
N LEU A 285 19.99 -8.81 6.65
CA LEU A 285 19.71 -10.23 6.34
C LEU A 285 18.85 -10.93 7.41
N ASP A 286 17.89 -10.19 8.00
CA ASP A 286 16.95 -10.73 8.99
C ASP A 286 15.77 -11.40 8.26
N TYR A 287 15.97 -12.62 7.81
CA TYR A 287 14.97 -13.34 7.02
C TYR A 287 13.65 -13.62 7.74
N PRO A 288 13.61 -14.00 9.04
CA PRO A 288 12.35 -14.15 9.74
C PRO A 288 11.52 -12.86 9.72
N LEU A 289 12.17 -11.70 9.93
CA LEU A 289 11.52 -10.40 9.88
C LEU A 289 11.03 -10.07 8.46
N MET A 290 11.86 -10.29 7.43
CA MET A 290 11.46 -10.12 6.03
C MET A 290 10.24 -10.98 5.68
N GLN A 291 10.27 -12.27 6.05
CA GLN A 291 9.19 -13.23 5.79
C GLN A 291 7.88 -12.79 6.45
N GLY A 292 7.94 -12.36 7.71
CA GLY A 292 6.77 -11.87 8.43
C GLY A 292 6.18 -10.59 7.82
N ILE A 293 7.02 -9.63 7.41
CA ILE A 293 6.56 -8.40 6.75
C ILE A 293 5.91 -8.73 5.40
N LEU A 294 6.53 -9.59 4.59
CA LEU A 294 5.99 -10.01 3.29
C LEU A 294 4.67 -10.78 3.46
N PHE A 295 4.57 -11.65 4.48
CA PHE A 295 3.33 -12.35 4.81
C PHE A 295 2.20 -11.37 5.16
N VAL A 296 2.44 -10.42 6.09
CA VAL A 296 1.44 -9.44 6.51
C VAL A 296 1.04 -8.54 5.33
N THR A 297 2.00 -8.09 4.53
CA THR A 297 1.74 -7.27 3.34
C THR A 297 0.84 -8.02 2.35
N THR A 298 1.16 -9.30 2.08
CA THR A 298 0.36 -10.14 1.17
C THR A 298 -1.02 -10.44 1.74
N ALA A 299 -1.13 -10.67 3.05
CA ALA A 299 -2.42 -10.87 3.72
C ALA A 299 -3.31 -9.63 3.59
N ILE A 300 -2.78 -8.44 3.87
CA ILE A 300 -3.51 -7.17 3.71
C ILE A 300 -3.91 -6.95 2.25
N MET A 301 -3.03 -7.24 1.30
CA MET A 301 -3.33 -7.15 -0.13
C MET A 301 -4.49 -8.09 -0.51
N THR A 302 -4.43 -9.35 -0.08
CA THR A 302 -5.47 -10.35 -0.36
C THR A 302 -6.81 -9.94 0.25
N ILE A 303 -6.83 -9.51 1.51
CA ILE A 303 -8.03 -9.03 2.20
C ILE A 303 -8.60 -7.80 1.47
N SER A 304 -7.76 -6.84 1.08
CA SER A 304 -8.18 -5.64 0.36
C SER A 304 -8.86 -5.97 -0.97
N ILE A 305 -8.33 -6.93 -1.72
CA ILE A 305 -8.92 -7.40 -2.99
C ILE A 305 -10.30 -8.03 -2.72
N VAL A 306 -10.40 -8.93 -1.74
CA VAL A 306 -11.66 -9.60 -1.39
C VAL A 306 -12.71 -8.58 -0.92
N VAL A 307 -12.33 -7.64 -0.05
CA VAL A 307 -13.22 -6.56 0.42
C VAL A 307 -13.67 -5.68 -0.74
N THR A 308 -12.77 -5.32 -1.64
CA THR A 308 -13.08 -4.53 -2.84
C THR A 308 -14.09 -5.25 -3.73
N ASP A 309 -13.88 -6.53 -4.00
CA ASP A 309 -14.81 -7.34 -4.78
C ASP A 309 -16.21 -7.40 -4.12
N LEU A 310 -16.27 -7.56 -2.79
CA LEU A 310 -17.52 -7.53 -2.04
C LEU A 310 -18.23 -6.17 -2.14
N ILE A 311 -17.51 -5.07 -2.02
CA ILE A 311 -18.04 -3.72 -2.17
C ILE A 311 -18.60 -3.52 -3.60
N CYS A 312 -17.88 -3.97 -4.63
CA CYS A 312 -18.33 -3.90 -6.02
C CYS A 312 -19.64 -4.67 -6.23
N ILE A 313 -19.80 -5.86 -5.61
CA ILE A 313 -21.06 -6.64 -5.68
C ILE A 313 -22.23 -5.89 -5.03
N LEU A 314 -21.99 -5.20 -3.93
CA LEU A 314 -23.05 -4.49 -3.21
C LEU A 314 -23.51 -3.24 -3.98
N ILE A 315 -22.60 -2.57 -4.69
CA ILE A 315 -22.89 -1.32 -5.39
C ILE A 315 -23.49 -1.55 -6.78
N ASP A 316 -23.02 -2.58 -7.50
CA ASP A 316 -23.53 -2.87 -8.87
C ASP A 316 -24.32 -4.16 -8.92
N PRO A 317 -25.67 -4.08 -8.95
CA PRO A 317 -26.53 -5.26 -9.06
C PRO A 317 -26.37 -6.01 -10.39
N LYS A 318 -25.89 -5.37 -11.47
CA LYS A 318 -25.64 -6.04 -12.77
C LYS A 318 -24.52 -7.08 -12.64
N VAL A 319 -23.54 -6.80 -11.82
CA VAL A 319 -22.46 -7.73 -11.50
C VAL A 319 -22.99 -8.95 -10.74
N ARG A 320 -24.05 -8.79 -9.96
CA ARG A 320 -24.72 -9.86 -9.20
C ARG A 320 -25.40 -10.89 -10.12
N PHE A 321 -25.87 -10.47 -11.28
CA PHE A 321 -26.64 -11.31 -12.20
C PHE A 321 -25.82 -11.83 -13.41
N GLY A 322 -24.51 -11.63 -13.44
CA GLY A 322 -23.63 -12.23 -14.47
C GLY A 322 -23.66 -11.53 -15.83
N GLY A 323 -24.21 -10.33 -15.93
CA GLY A 323 -24.11 -9.48 -17.11
C GLY A 323 -22.68 -8.98 -17.26
N GLY A 324 -21.97 -9.48 -18.28
CA GLY A 324 -20.69 -8.91 -18.70
C GLY A 324 -20.86 -7.46 -19.15
N PRO A 325 -19.77 -6.69 -19.29
CA PRO A 325 -19.84 -5.36 -19.88
C PRO A 325 -20.39 -5.49 -21.31
N VAL A 326 -21.44 -4.72 -21.60
CA VAL A 326 -21.95 -4.48 -22.96
C VAL A 326 -20.96 -3.55 -23.66
#